data_41afec27a6cb21405d0cbe71e65ccf51
#
_entry.id   41afec27a6cb21405d0cbe71e65ccf51
#
_cell.length_a   1.000
_cell.length_b   1.000
_cell.length_c   1.000
_cell.angle_alpha   90.00
_cell.angle_beta   90.00
_cell.angle_gamma   90.00
#
_symmetry.space_group_name_H-M   'P 1'
#
loop_
_entity.id
_entity.type
_entity.pdbx_description
1 polymer ?
#
loop_
_entity_poly.entity_id
_entity_poly.type
_entity_poly.pdbx_seq_one_letter_code
_entity_poly.pdbx_strand_id
1 'polypeptide(L)'
;MDTPNNDQFLRRSIAILIVCLVFLFSACTSYPLLTNQGEKVAHDYLIGPGDTLNIIVWRNPEISMSVPVRPDGKITTPLVEDLPASGKTSTQLARDIEETLSKYLQQPVVTVIVTGFVGPFTEQIRVIGEATRPQALPYSENMTLMDVMIAVGGITDFAAGTRARIIRATDGRLQQVRDRLNGLI
;
A
#
# COMPACT_ATOMS: atom_id res chain seq x y z
N MET A 1 15.72 19.50 74.36
CA MET A 1 16.46 19.80 73.09
C MET A 1 16.41 18.56 72.26
N ASP A 2 15.33 18.49 71.42
CA ASP A 2 15.03 17.31 70.60
C ASP A 2 15.80 17.40 69.29
N THR A 3 16.66 16.46 69.00
CA THR A 3 17.34 16.35 67.73
C THR A 3 16.33 15.89 66.64
N PRO A 4 16.14 16.64 65.55
CA PRO A 4 15.19 16.25 64.55
C PRO A 4 15.67 14.97 63.84
N ASN A 5 14.74 14.04 63.73
CA ASN A 5 14.81 12.68 63.23
C ASN A 5 15.32 12.64 61.74
N ASN A 6 16.63 12.68 61.57
CA ASN A 6 17.32 12.65 60.27
C ASN A 6 17.02 11.35 59.49
N ASP A 7 16.65 10.29 60.20
CA ASP A 7 16.35 8.98 59.60
C ASP A 7 15.00 8.98 58.84
N GLN A 8 14.03 9.79 59.29
CA GLN A 8 12.74 9.89 58.57
C GLN A 8 12.87 10.67 57.27
N PHE A 9 13.73 11.69 57.21
CA PHE A 9 14.01 12.43 55.95
C PHE A 9 14.76 11.54 54.97
N LEU A 10 15.74 10.80 55.42
CA LEU A 10 16.50 9.90 54.58
C LEU A 10 15.64 8.78 53.98
N ARG A 11 14.78 8.18 54.77
CA ARG A 11 13.82 7.15 54.33
C ARG A 11 12.81 7.69 53.31
N ARG A 12 12.31 8.91 53.49
CA ARG A 12 11.39 9.54 52.55
C ARG A 12 12.08 9.88 51.22
N SER A 13 13.33 10.39 51.26
CA SER A 13 14.11 10.68 50.05
C SER A 13 14.42 9.42 49.26
N ILE A 14 14.82 8.33 49.92
CA ILE A 14 15.06 7.01 49.30
C ILE A 14 13.81 6.44 48.69
N ALA A 15 12.66 6.55 49.36
CA ALA A 15 11.36 6.07 48.83
C ALA A 15 10.95 6.83 47.54
N ILE A 16 11.13 8.15 47.54
CA ILE A 16 10.83 8.98 46.35
C ILE A 16 11.79 8.61 45.18
N LEU A 17 13.06 8.37 45.46
CA LEU A 17 14.06 8.01 44.45
C LEU A 17 13.76 6.63 43.83
N ILE A 18 13.31 5.66 44.66
CA ILE A 18 12.88 4.33 44.19
C ILE A 18 11.63 4.43 43.31
N VAL A 19 10.64 5.24 43.70
CA VAL A 19 9.42 5.45 42.92
C VAL A 19 9.74 6.11 41.56
N CYS A 20 10.61 7.11 41.52
CA CYS A 20 11.08 7.70 40.29
C CYS A 20 11.83 6.71 39.40
N LEU A 21 12.65 5.83 39.99
CA LEU A 21 13.39 4.81 39.25
C LEU A 21 12.45 3.76 38.62
N VAL A 22 11.39 3.37 39.31
CA VAL A 22 10.36 2.44 38.80
C VAL A 22 9.58 3.06 37.64
N PHE A 23 9.30 4.36 37.66
CA PHE A 23 8.63 5.07 36.55
C PHE A 23 9.49 5.17 35.28
N LEU A 24 10.81 5.19 35.39
CA LEU A 24 11.73 5.26 34.25
C LEU A 24 11.80 3.93 33.46
N PHE A 25 11.44 2.79 34.06
CA PHE A 25 11.45 1.50 33.38
C PHE A 25 10.15 1.15 32.62
N SER A 26 9.08 1.96 32.74
CA SER A 26 7.79 1.68 32.11
C SER A 26 7.65 2.16 30.67
N ALA A 27 8.70 2.68 30.05
CA ALA A 27 8.67 3.27 28.69
C ALA A 27 9.03 2.28 27.57
N CYS A 28 8.84 0.96 27.75
CA CYS A 28 8.88 0.01 26.65
C CYS A 28 7.56 0.05 25.90
N THR A 29 7.43 0.89 24.87
CA THR A 29 6.34 0.82 23.90
C THR A 29 6.49 -0.46 23.08
N SER A 30 5.75 -1.49 23.43
CA SER A 30 5.60 -2.70 22.60
C SER A 30 4.68 -2.34 21.42
N TYR A 31 5.19 -2.37 20.20
CA TYR A 31 4.32 -2.31 19.03
C TYR A 31 3.54 -3.61 18.90
N PRO A 32 2.23 -3.57 18.64
CA PRO A 32 1.43 -4.78 18.48
C PRO A 32 1.97 -5.60 17.30
N LEU A 33 2.05 -6.92 17.49
CA LEU A 33 2.27 -7.86 16.41
C LEU A 33 1.04 -7.87 15.49
N LEU A 34 1.26 -8.15 14.20
CA LEU A 34 0.18 -8.34 13.23
C LEU A 34 -0.72 -9.49 13.71
N THR A 35 -1.85 -9.17 14.32
CA THR A 35 -2.95 -10.12 14.47
C THR A 35 -3.71 -10.10 13.15
N ASN A 36 -4.01 -11.28 12.58
CA ASN A 36 -4.78 -11.45 11.35
C ASN A 36 -6.20 -10.85 11.50
N GLN A 37 -6.31 -9.55 11.40
CA GLN A 37 -7.57 -8.82 11.29
C GLN A 37 -7.61 -8.11 9.93
N GLY A 38 -7.48 -8.90 8.88
CA GLY A 38 -7.78 -8.48 7.53
C GLY A 38 -9.13 -9.08 7.16
N GLU A 39 -10.22 -8.35 7.37
CA GLU A 39 -11.45 -8.61 6.64
C GLU A 39 -11.09 -8.64 5.16
N LYS A 40 -11.30 -9.79 4.52
CA LYS A 40 -11.06 -9.95 3.08
C LYS A 40 -12.13 -9.14 2.35
N VAL A 41 -11.86 -7.89 2.13
CA VAL A 41 -12.61 -7.10 1.17
C VAL A 41 -12.03 -7.46 -0.21
N ALA A 42 -12.81 -8.17 -1.02
CA ALA A 42 -12.47 -8.36 -2.43
C ALA A 42 -12.46 -6.96 -3.08
N HIS A 43 -11.29 -6.50 -3.48
CA HIS A 43 -11.14 -5.24 -4.18
C HIS A 43 -11.06 -5.52 -5.67
N ASP A 44 -11.99 -4.93 -6.44
CA ASP A 44 -11.84 -4.87 -7.88
C ASP A 44 -10.56 -4.10 -8.22
N TYR A 45 -9.82 -4.57 -9.23
CA TYR A 45 -8.65 -3.86 -9.71
C TYR A 45 -9.04 -2.46 -10.22
N LEU A 46 -8.38 -1.44 -9.72
CA LEU A 46 -8.53 -0.07 -10.18
C LEU A 46 -7.41 0.30 -11.15
N ILE A 47 -7.78 0.82 -12.29
CA ILE A 47 -6.84 1.28 -13.31
C ILE A 47 -6.00 2.43 -12.76
N GLY A 48 -4.69 2.37 -12.96
CA GLY A 48 -3.74 3.39 -12.54
C GLY A 48 -2.95 4.02 -13.68
N PRO A 49 -2.30 5.17 -13.44
CA PRO A 49 -1.36 5.74 -14.40
C PRO A 49 -0.22 4.77 -14.71
N GLY A 50 0.10 4.60 -16.00
CA GLY A 50 1.11 3.66 -16.47
C GLY A 50 0.59 2.27 -16.81
N ASP A 51 -0.67 1.95 -16.50
CA ASP A 51 -1.31 0.72 -16.96
C ASP A 51 -1.42 0.72 -18.49
N THR A 52 -1.42 -0.47 -19.07
CA THR A 52 -1.70 -0.65 -20.49
C THR A 52 -3.05 -1.31 -20.66
N LEU A 53 -3.92 -0.67 -21.43
CA LEU A 53 -5.29 -1.11 -21.68
C LEU A 53 -5.40 -1.56 -23.14
N ASN A 54 -6.02 -2.71 -23.38
CA ASN A 54 -6.47 -3.12 -24.70
C ASN A 54 -7.97 -2.87 -24.80
N ILE A 55 -8.36 -1.93 -25.63
CA ILE A 55 -9.73 -1.50 -25.86
C ILE A 55 -10.22 -2.14 -27.14
N ILE A 56 -11.27 -2.95 -27.04
CA ILE A 56 -11.89 -3.65 -28.16
C ILE A 56 -13.29 -3.11 -28.34
N VAL A 57 -13.54 -2.52 -29.49
CA VAL A 57 -14.87 -2.05 -29.91
C VAL A 57 -15.46 -3.04 -30.89
N TRP A 58 -16.55 -3.70 -30.48
CA TRP A 58 -17.17 -4.76 -31.28
C TRP A 58 -17.56 -4.27 -32.68
N ARG A 59 -17.19 -5.02 -33.71
CA ARG A 59 -17.40 -4.70 -35.13
C ARG A 59 -16.69 -3.44 -35.66
N ASN A 60 -15.80 -2.83 -34.86
CA ASN A 60 -15.06 -1.64 -35.26
C ASN A 60 -13.56 -1.84 -34.94
N PRO A 61 -12.85 -2.71 -35.68
CA PRO A 61 -11.44 -3.00 -35.40
C PRO A 61 -10.54 -1.77 -35.65
N GLU A 62 -10.95 -0.84 -36.50
CA GLU A 62 -10.21 0.39 -36.82
C GLU A 62 -10.08 1.37 -35.66
N ILE A 63 -10.97 1.27 -34.66
CA ILE A 63 -10.89 2.07 -33.43
C ILE A 63 -10.53 1.24 -32.19
N SER A 64 -10.32 -0.06 -32.39
CA SER A 64 -9.85 -0.98 -31.33
C SER A 64 -8.32 -0.90 -31.27
N MET A 65 -7.75 -0.66 -30.08
CA MET A 65 -6.32 -0.49 -29.92
C MET A 65 -5.85 -0.69 -28.48
N SER A 66 -4.54 -0.88 -28.34
CA SER A 66 -3.89 -0.84 -27.03
C SER A 66 -3.37 0.57 -26.74
N VAL A 67 -3.67 1.09 -25.55
CA VAL A 67 -3.28 2.44 -25.12
C VAL A 67 -2.74 2.42 -23.69
N PRO A 68 -1.70 3.20 -23.40
CA PRO A 68 -1.25 3.42 -22.03
C PRO A 68 -2.16 4.44 -21.33
N VAL A 69 -2.36 4.26 -20.03
CA VAL A 69 -2.93 5.29 -19.15
C VAL A 69 -1.86 6.34 -18.90
N ARG A 70 -2.15 7.57 -19.28
CA ARG A 70 -1.23 8.71 -19.13
C ARG A 70 -0.95 9.03 -17.66
N PRO A 71 0.14 9.74 -17.33
CA PRO A 71 0.45 10.15 -15.96
C PRO A 71 -0.64 11.02 -15.30
N ASP A 72 -1.47 11.71 -16.09
CA ASP A 72 -2.62 12.47 -15.61
C ASP A 72 -3.87 11.59 -15.39
N GLY A 73 -3.75 10.26 -15.54
CA GLY A 73 -4.82 9.29 -15.32
C GLY A 73 -5.85 9.20 -16.43
N LYS A 74 -5.59 9.79 -17.60
CA LYS A 74 -6.50 9.79 -18.75
C LYS A 74 -6.01 8.87 -19.86
N ILE A 75 -6.93 8.50 -20.75
CA ILE A 75 -6.65 7.80 -21.99
C ILE A 75 -7.15 8.60 -23.18
N THR A 76 -6.56 8.35 -24.35
CA THR A 76 -6.99 8.89 -25.64
C THR A 76 -7.01 7.77 -26.65
N THR A 77 -8.15 7.61 -27.34
CA THR A 77 -8.36 6.67 -28.44
C THR A 77 -9.02 7.42 -29.60
N PRO A 78 -9.12 6.83 -30.80
CA PRO A 78 -9.91 7.44 -31.87
C PRO A 78 -11.33 7.76 -31.40
N LEU A 79 -11.80 8.95 -31.67
CA LEU A 79 -13.13 9.48 -31.28
C LEU A 79 -13.34 9.70 -29.77
N VAL A 80 -12.38 9.33 -28.90
CA VAL A 80 -12.47 9.50 -27.45
C VAL A 80 -11.20 10.17 -26.94
N GLU A 81 -11.27 11.47 -26.70
CA GLU A 81 -10.15 12.25 -26.20
C GLU A 81 -10.25 12.51 -24.70
N ASP A 82 -9.12 12.47 -24.00
CA ASP A 82 -8.97 12.89 -22.60
C ASP A 82 -9.97 12.25 -21.62
N LEU A 83 -10.35 10.98 -21.85
CA LEU A 83 -11.28 10.27 -20.97
C LEU A 83 -10.58 9.87 -19.66
N PRO A 84 -11.12 10.24 -18.47
CA PRO A 84 -10.59 9.79 -17.19
C PRO A 84 -10.71 8.26 -17.03
N ALA A 85 -9.58 7.58 -16.81
CA ALA A 85 -9.49 6.12 -16.65
C ALA A 85 -9.02 5.73 -15.24
N SER A 86 -8.13 6.51 -14.64
CA SER A 86 -7.58 6.21 -13.32
C SER A 86 -8.65 6.19 -12.23
N GLY A 87 -8.56 5.19 -11.33
CA GLY A 87 -9.51 5.00 -10.24
C GLY A 87 -10.83 4.32 -10.64
N LYS A 88 -10.96 3.87 -11.89
CA LYS A 88 -12.11 3.13 -12.40
C LYS A 88 -11.75 1.66 -12.60
N THR A 89 -12.76 0.79 -12.52
CA THR A 89 -12.63 -0.60 -12.97
C THR A 89 -12.66 -0.67 -14.51
N SER A 90 -12.18 -1.76 -15.08
CA SER A 90 -12.25 -1.99 -16.54
C SER A 90 -13.68 -1.93 -17.07
N THR A 91 -14.67 -2.43 -16.29
CA THR A 91 -16.08 -2.39 -16.63
C THR A 91 -16.64 -0.97 -16.62
N GLN A 92 -16.31 -0.17 -15.61
CA GLN A 92 -16.74 1.22 -15.54
C GLN A 92 -16.18 2.03 -16.72
N LEU A 93 -14.88 1.86 -17.00
CA LEU A 93 -14.24 2.53 -18.13
C LEU A 93 -14.87 2.12 -19.48
N ALA A 94 -15.23 0.83 -19.64
CA ALA A 94 -15.91 0.37 -20.84
C ALA A 94 -17.24 1.09 -21.07
N ARG A 95 -18.03 1.28 -19.99
CA ARG A 95 -19.31 2.00 -20.08
C ARG A 95 -19.10 3.48 -20.44
N ASP A 96 -18.10 4.13 -19.86
CA ASP A 96 -17.79 5.54 -20.18
C ASP A 96 -17.35 5.72 -21.65
N ILE A 97 -16.58 4.75 -22.17
CA ILE A 97 -16.18 4.74 -23.59
C ILE A 97 -17.41 4.55 -24.48
N GLU A 98 -18.31 3.61 -24.15
CA GLU A 98 -19.55 3.39 -24.90
C GLU A 98 -20.43 4.64 -24.93
N GLU A 99 -20.58 5.32 -23.80
CA GLU A 99 -21.33 6.58 -23.73
C GLU A 99 -20.71 7.63 -24.65
N THR A 100 -19.38 7.78 -24.62
CA THR A 100 -18.70 8.75 -25.47
C THR A 100 -18.80 8.41 -26.95
N LEU A 101 -18.64 7.13 -27.31
CA LEU A 101 -18.73 6.64 -28.70
C LEU A 101 -20.16 6.67 -29.23
N SER A 102 -21.19 6.66 -28.40
CA SER A 102 -22.60 6.69 -28.82
C SER A 102 -22.97 7.93 -29.64
N LYS A 103 -22.14 8.99 -29.54
CA LYS A 103 -22.27 10.21 -30.36
C LYS A 103 -21.93 9.97 -31.84
N TYR A 104 -21.14 8.94 -32.13
CA TYR A 104 -20.58 8.64 -33.46
C TYR A 104 -21.05 7.28 -33.99
N LEU A 105 -21.33 6.33 -33.11
CA LEU A 105 -21.68 4.96 -33.43
C LEU A 105 -23.05 4.58 -32.84
N GLN A 106 -23.77 3.73 -33.55
CA GLN A 106 -25.03 3.18 -33.05
C GLN A 106 -24.74 1.96 -32.15
N GLN A 107 -25.14 2.02 -30.89
CA GLN A 107 -25.03 0.93 -29.93
C GLN A 107 -23.59 0.31 -29.86
N PRO A 108 -22.55 1.12 -29.58
CA PRO A 108 -21.20 0.57 -29.45
C PRO A 108 -21.13 -0.38 -28.25
N VAL A 109 -20.45 -1.52 -28.42
CA VAL A 109 -20.14 -2.47 -27.34
C VAL A 109 -18.64 -2.49 -27.16
N VAL A 110 -18.19 -2.12 -25.97
CA VAL A 110 -16.75 -1.98 -25.64
C VAL A 110 -16.33 -2.97 -24.56
N THR A 111 -15.18 -3.59 -24.79
CA THR A 111 -14.48 -4.40 -23.79
C THR A 111 -13.12 -3.78 -23.50
N VAL A 112 -12.83 -3.54 -22.22
CA VAL A 112 -11.53 -3.05 -21.78
C VAL A 112 -10.81 -4.17 -21.03
N ILE A 113 -9.59 -4.51 -21.48
CA ILE A 113 -8.73 -5.51 -20.89
C ILE A 113 -7.46 -4.81 -20.41
N VAL A 114 -7.12 -4.95 -19.13
CA VAL A 114 -5.84 -4.48 -18.59
C VAL A 114 -4.79 -5.53 -18.96
N THR A 115 -3.74 -5.13 -19.67
CA THR A 115 -2.65 -6.02 -20.12
C THR A 115 -1.32 -5.73 -19.44
N GLY A 116 -1.12 -4.51 -18.94
CA GLY A 116 0.03 -4.13 -18.12
C GLY A 116 -0.45 -3.51 -16.82
N PHE A 117 -0.01 -4.07 -15.70
CA PHE A 117 -0.49 -3.71 -14.38
C PHE A 117 0.59 -2.93 -13.63
N VAL A 118 0.41 -1.63 -13.47
CA VAL A 118 1.20 -0.76 -12.59
C VAL A 118 0.37 -0.39 -11.37
N GLY A 119 -0.91 -0.13 -11.59
CA GLY A 119 -1.88 0.22 -10.57
C GLY A 119 -1.74 1.65 -10.03
N PRO A 120 -2.74 2.14 -9.31
CA PRO A 120 -2.65 3.42 -8.63
C PRO A 120 -1.62 3.36 -7.49
N PHE A 121 -1.02 4.50 -7.16
CA PHE A 121 -0.01 4.60 -6.09
C PHE A 121 -0.51 4.11 -4.73
N THR A 122 -1.80 4.13 -4.49
CA THR A 122 -2.45 3.66 -3.26
C THR A 122 -2.41 2.14 -3.13
N GLU A 123 -2.27 1.42 -4.24
CA GLU A 123 -2.25 -0.04 -4.30
C GLU A 123 -0.88 -0.60 -4.70
N GLN A 124 0.18 0.12 -4.37
CA GLN A 124 1.55 -0.33 -4.56
C GLN A 124 2.22 -0.62 -3.23
N ILE A 125 2.96 -1.73 -3.18
CA ILE A 125 3.86 -2.06 -2.08
C ILE A 125 5.24 -1.51 -2.44
N ARG A 126 5.75 -0.59 -1.61
CA ARG A 126 7.08 0.00 -1.82
C ARG A 126 8.06 -0.56 -0.81
N VAL A 127 9.06 -1.25 -1.31
CA VAL A 127 10.14 -1.81 -0.51
C VAL A 127 11.35 -0.89 -0.61
N ILE A 128 11.81 -0.41 0.54
CA ILE A 128 12.96 0.50 0.67
C ILE A 128 13.94 -0.04 1.70
N GLY A 129 15.17 0.42 1.66
CA GLY A 129 16.23 0.04 2.58
C GLY A 129 17.07 -1.11 2.05
N GLU A 130 17.52 -2.00 2.93
CA GLU A 130 18.49 -3.08 2.66
C GLU A 130 17.82 -4.34 2.07
N ALA A 131 16.87 -4.17 1.15
CA ALA A 131 16.43 -5.26 0.28
C ALA A 131 17.43 -5.43 -0.88
N THR A 132 17.56 -6.65 -1.41
CA THR A 132 18.50 -6.92 -2.52
C THR A 132 18.13 -6.10 -3.77
N ARG A 133 16.85 -5.91 -4.03
CA ARG A 133 16.32 -5.06 -5.13
C ARG A 133 15.18 -4.20 -4.62
N PRO A 134 15.47 -3.03 -4.01
CA PRO A 134 14.42 -2.11 -3.58
C PRO A 134 13.58 -1.66 -4.78
N GLN A 135 12.27 -1.84 -4.71
CA GLN A 135 11.35 -1.49 -5.80
C GLN A 135 9.91 -1.32 -5.31
N ALA A 136 9.08 -0.74 -6.17
CA ALA A 136 7.64 -0.75 -6.02
C ALA A 136 7.06 -1.97 -6.74
N LEU A 137 6.12 -2.65 -6.09
CA LEU A 137 5.41 -3.81 -6.61
C LEU A 137 3.91 -3.48 -6.66
N PRO A 138 3.19 -3.84 -7.72
CA PRO A 138 1.73 -3.76 -7.72
C PRO A 138 1.18 -4.76 -6.68
N TYR A 139 0.20 -4.32 -5.90
CA TYR A 139 -0.48 -5.22 -4.96
C TYR A 139 -1.33 -6.23 -5.74
N SER A 140 -1.21 -7.50 -5.39
CA SER A 140 -2.07 -8.57 -5.88
C SER A 140 -2.91 -9.13 -4.75
N GLU A 141 -4.13 -9.54 -5.05
CA GLU A 141 -5.02 -10.14 -4.05
C GLU A 141 -4.35 -11.35 -3.37
N ASN A 142 -4.49 -11.44 -2.06
CA ASN A 142 -3.83 -12.44 -1.20
C ASN A 142 -2.29 -12.40 -1.19
N MET A 143 -1.67 -11.34 -1.68
CA MET A 143 -0.21 -11.17 -1.62
C MET A 143 0.26 -11.12 -0.17
N THR A 144 1.22 -11.97 0.16
CA THR A 144 1.82 -12.09 1.50
C THR A 144 3.14 -11.33 1.59
N LEU A 145 3.63 -11.09 2.81
CA LEU A 145 4.96 -10.53 3.00
C LEU A 145 6.05 -11.43 2.38
N MET A 146 5.85 -12.76 2.39
CA MET A 146 6.76 -13.71 1.76
C MET A 146 6.87 -13.46 0.26
N ASP A 147 5.74 -13.25 -0.44
CA ASP A 147 5.74 -12.98 -1.88
C ASP A 147 6.49 -11.69 -2.21
N VAL A 148 6.32 -10.66 -1.37
CA VAL A 148 7.07 -9.40 -1.48
C VAL A 148 8.56 -9.65 -1.33
N MET A 149 8.98 -10.44 -0.33
CA MET A 149 10.39 -10.77 -0.09
C MET A 149 11.00 -11.56 -1.25
N ILE A 150 10.26 -12.50 -1.83
CA ILE A 150 10.68 -13.25 -3.03
C ILE A 150 10.88 -12.28 -4.21
N ALA A 151 9.93 -11.38 -4.45
CA ALA A 151 9.98 -10.43 -5.56
C ALA A 151 11.18 -9.47 -5.49
N VAL A 152 11.57 -9.04 -4.27
CA VAL A 152 12.73 -8.17 -4.08
C VAL A 152 14.05 -8.91 -3.92
N GLY A 153 14.03 -10.26 -3.89
CA GLY A 153 15.22 -11.11 -3.78
C GLY A 153 15.78 -11.21 -2.35
N GLY A 154 14.92 -11.02 -1.34
CA GLY A 154 15.31 -11.08 0.06
C GLY A 154 15.95 -9.78 0.58
N ILE A 155 16.55 -9.88 1.76
CA ILE A 155 17.34 -8.80 2.40
C ILE A 155 18.82 -9.06 2.23
N THR A 156 19.63 -8.01 2.26
CA THR A 156 21.10 -8.10 2.20
C THR A 156 21.68 -8.51 3.56
N ASP A 157 22.94 -8.94 3.59
CA ASP A 157 23.66 -9.31 4.81
C ASP A 157 23.80 -8.12 5.81
N PHE A 158 23.67 -6.90 5.33
CA PHE A 158 23.73 -5.68 6.15
C PHE A 158 22.38 -5.31 6.74
N ALA A 159 21.31 -6.00 6.36
CA ALA A 159 19.95 -5.66 6.80
C ALA A 159 19.73 -6.03 8.27
N ALA A 160 19.10 -5.12 9.00
CA ALA A 160 18.61 -5.42 10.34
C ALA A 160 17.20 -6.03 10.28
N GLY A 161 17.09 -7.28 9.84
CA GLY A 161 15.81 -7.97 9.61
C GLY A 161 14.88 -8.03 10.83
N THR A 162 15.41 -7.90 12.06
CA THR A 162 14.59 -7.81 13.29
C THR A 162 13.95 -6.43 13.50
N ARG A 163 14.31 -5.43 12.69
CA ARG A 163 13.82 -4.04 12.79
C ARG A 163 13.00 -3.62 11.57
N ALA A 164 12.54 -4.57 10.77
CA ALA A 164 11.67 -4.29 9.65
C ALA A 164 10.37 -3.63 10.11
N ARG A 165 9.85 -2.72 9.31
CA ARG A 165 8.64 -1.98 9.59
C ARG A 165 7.73 -2.01 8.38
N ILE A 166 6.47 -2.35 8.61
CA ILE A 166 5.41 -2.26 7.62
C ILE A 166 4.63 -0.99 7.94
N ILE A 167 4.53 -0.09 6.98
CA ILE A 167 3.73 1.14 7.09
C ILE A 167 2.52 0.96 6.20
N ARG A 168 1.33 0.97 6.79
CA ARG A 168 0.05 0.86 6.09
C ARG A 168 -0.76 2.11 6.31
N ALA A 169 -1.36 2.64 5.25
CA ALA A 169 -2.38 3.68 5.36
C ALA A 169 -3.76 3.02 5.46
N THR A 170 -4.45 3.23 6.58
CA THR A 170 -5.82 2.74 6.80
C THR A 170 -6.64 3.93 7.28
N ASP A 171 -7.75 4.24 6.60
CA ASP A 171 -8.65 5.36 6.95
C ASP A 171 -7.93 6.71 7.09
N GLY A 172 -6.98 6.99 6.21
CA GLY A 172 -6.19 8.22 6.24
C GLY A 172 -5.18 8.33 7.38
N ARG A 173 -5.00 7.25 8.17
CA ARG A 173 -4.00 7.16 9.25
C ARG A 173 -2.89 6.20 8.87
N LEU A 174 -1.65 6.60 9.14
CA LEU A 174 -0.50 5.72 8.98
C LEU A 174 -0.38 4.82 10.21
N GLN A 175 -0.54 3.53 9.99
CA GLN A 175 -0.27 2.50 11.00
C GLN A 175 1.11 1.90 10.72
N GLN A 176 1.93 1.83 11.75
CA GLN A 176 3.24 1.23 11.67
C GLN A 176 3.26 -0.05 12.50
N VAL A 177 3.61 -1.15 11.85
CA VAL A 177 3.76 -2.46 12.49
C VAL A 177 5.20 -2.91 12.33
N ARG A 178 5.79 -3.45 13.40
CA ARG A 178 7.13 -4.04 13.36
C ARG A 178 6.99 -5.53 13.06
N ASP A 179 7.80 -6.01 12.15
CA ASP A 179 7.90 -7.44 11.85
C ASP A 179 9.35 -7.93 11.92
N ARG A 180 9.51 -9.25 12.07
CA ARG A 180 10.82 -9.91 12.11
C ARG A 180 11.01 -10.74 10.84
N LEU A 181 11.82 -10.24 9.92
CA LEU A 181 12.09 -10.91 8.65
C LEU A 181 13.11 -12.04 8.76
N ASN A 182 13.90 -12.11 9.86
CA ASN A 182 14.95 -13.14 10.03
C ASN A 182 14.45 -14.58 10.12
N GLY A 183 13.14 -14.80 10.22
CA GLY A 183 12.52 -16.13 10.22
C GLY A 183 11.88 -16.53 8.88
N LEU A 184 11.99 -15.67 7.86
CA LEU A 184 11.41 -15.86 6.52
C LEU A 184 12.46 -16.21 5.46
N ILE A 185 13.73 -16.35 5.87
CA ILE A 185 14.89 -16.65 4.98
C ILE A 185 15.56 -17.90 5.49
#